data_b549f0f04deebc04379e27810d928dde
#
_entry.id   b549f0f04deebc04379e27810d928dde
#
_cell.length_a   1.000
_cell.length_b   1.000
_cell.length_c   1.000
_cell.angle_alpha   90.00
_cell.angle_beta   90.00
_cell.angle_gamma   90.00
#
_symmetry.space_group_name_H-M   'P 1'
#
loop_
_entity.id
_entity.type
_entity.pdbx_description
1 polymer ?
#
loop_
_entity_poly.entity_id
_entity_poly.type
_entity_poly.pdbx_seq_one_letter_code
_entity_poly.pdbx_strand_id
1 'polypeptide(L)'
;RLVGSEMCIRDSLYTGFDCIGHAGYANAGEDVVCAGVSALVINTINSIGNLTEEAFSIDTDEESGQIVFRLEKPSEHDSFLLIQSMTLGLQEIMNQYGNEFITLDFEEV
;
A
#
# COMPACT_ATOMS: atom_id res chain seq x y z
N ARG A 1 -10.61 4.29 -13.33
CA ARG A 1 -9.37 4.81 -12.86
C ARG A 1 -8.63 3.83 -11.97
N LEU A 2 -7.35 3.63 -12.24
CA LEU A 2 -6.59 2.61 -11.53
C LEU A 2 -6.00 3.14 -10.24
N VAL A 3 -6.10 2.33 -9.19
CA VAL A 3 -5.32 2.46 -7.98
C VAL A 3 -4.19 1.45 -8.10
N GLY A 4 -2.95 1.91 -8.01
CA GLY A 4 -1.79 1.04 -8.13
C GLY A 4 -1.03 0.93 -6.83
N SER A 5 -0.59 -0.26 -6.50
CA SER A 5 0.30 -0.51 -5.37
C SER A 5 1.48 -1.33 -5.84
N GLU A 6 2.68 -0.89 -5.49
CA GLU A 6 3.91 -1.60 -5.83
C GLU A 6 4.69 -1.89 -4.55
N MET A 7 4.94 -3.17 -4.30
CA MET A 7 5.69 -3.61 -3.13
C MET A 7 7.16 -3.74 -3.51
N CYS A 8 8.03 -3.11 -2.75
CA CYS A 8 9.48 -3.19 -2.94
C CYS A 8 10.05 -4.26 -2.02
N ILE A 9 10.80 -5.20 -2.58
CA ILE A 9 11.29 -6.37 -1.88
C ILE A 9 12.80 -6.49 -2.08
N ARG A 10 13.51 -6.88 -1.02
CA ARG A 10 14.91 -7.25 -1.09
C ARG A 10 15.13 -8.47 -0.21
N ASP A 11 15.71 -9.54 -0.79
CA ASP A 11 16.00 -10.77 -0.07
C ASP A 11 14.78 -11.31 0.69
N SER A 12 13.63 -11.30 0.02
CA SER A 12 12.34 -11.77 0.55
C SER A 12 11.78 -10.93 1.70
N LEU A 13 12.33 -9.75 1.96
CA LEU A 13 11.83 -8.82 2.96
C LEU A 13 11.31 -7.55 2.27
N TYR A 14 10.33 -6.91 2.87
CA TYR A 14 9.84 -5.63 2.34
C TYR A 14 10.81 -4.51 2.69
N THR A 15 11.06 -3.63 1.72
CA THR A 15 11.81 -2.40 1.94
C THR A 15 10.92 -1.17 1.87
N GLY A 16 9.69 -1.33 1.39
CA GLY A 16 8.74 -0.26 1.30
C GLY A 16 7.66 -0.56 0.28
N PHE A 17 6.85 0.44 0.00
CA PHE A 17 5.85 0.33 -1.05
C PHE A 17 5.47 1.72 -1.56
N ASP A 18 4.98 1.73 -2.79
CA ASP A 18 4.41 2.92 -3.41
C ASP A 18 2.93 2.64 -3.66
N CYS A 19 2.11 3.62 -3.38
CA CYS A 19 0.68 3.50 -3.63
C CYS A 19 0.23 4.75 -4.36
N ILE A 20 -0.42 4.55 -5.51
CA ILE A 20 -1.03 5.65 -6.26
C ILE A 20 -2.52 5.52 -6.05
N GLY A 21 -3.06 6.39 -5.22
CA GLY A 21 -4.48 6.51 -5.02
C GLY A 21 -5.02 7.59 -5.91
N HIS A 22 -6.29 7.53 -6.17
CA HIS A 22 -6.87 8.55 -6.96
C HIS A 22 -8.07 9.14 -6.30
N ALA A 23 -7.91 10.33 -5.83
CA ALA A 23 -9.02 11.16 -5.40
C ALA A 23 -9.53 11.91 -6.61
N GLY A 24 -10.66 11.58 -7.15
CA GLY A 24 -11.20 12.27 -8.30
C GLY A 24 -12.57 11.77 -8.64
N TYR A 25 -13.03 12.17 -9.78
CA TYR A 25 -14.34 11.78 -10.24
C TYR A 25 -14.29 10.32 -10.63
N ALA A 26 -14.78 9.47 -9.77
CA ALA A 26 -14.80 8.05 -9.99
C ALA A 26 -16.23 7.54 -9.97
N ASN A 27 -16.45 6.44 -10.66
CA ASN A 27 -17.70 5.70 -10.53
C ASN A 27 -17.84 5.14 -9.12
N ALA A 28 -19.04 4.82 -8.70
CA ALA A 28 -19.29 4.32 -7.35
C ALA A 28 -18.39 3.13 -6.98
N GLY A 29 -18.15 2.22 -7.93
CA GLY A 29 -17.27 1.08 -7.69
C GLY A 29 -15.82 1.48 -7.49
N GLU A 30 -15.34 2.46 -8.25
CA GLU A 30 -13.99 2.98 -8.11
C GLU A 30 -13.79 3.68 -6.78
N ASP A 31 -14.80 4.44 -6.33
CA ASP A 31 -14.74 5.12 -5.03
C ASP A 31 -14.62 4.14 -3.88
N VAL A 32 -15.36 3.05 -3.93
CA VAL A 32 -15.29 2.00 -2.90
C VAL A 32 -13.90 1.36 -2.89
N VAL A 33 -13.35 1.05 -4.05
CA VAL A 33 -12.02 0.47 -4.17
C VAL A 33 -10.96 1.44 -3.65
N CYS A 34 -11.01 2.70 -4.07
CA CYS A 34 -10.07 3.72 -3.60
C CYS A 34 -10.13 3.89 -2.08
N ALA A 35 -11.34 3.93 -1.52
CA ALA A 35 -11.51 4.04 -0.07
C ALA A 35 -10.94 2.83 0.66
N GLY A 36 -11.19 1.62 0.13
CA GLY A 36 -10.66 0.40 0.73
C GLY A 36 -9.15 0.34 0.71
N VAL A 37 -8.55 0.65 -0.43
CA VAL A 37 -7.08 0.68 -0.56
C VAL A 37 -6.48 1.73 0.36
N SER A 38 -7.06 2.93 0.38
CA SER A 38 -6.56 4.01 1.25
C SER A 38 -6.63 3.62 2.72
N ALA A 39 -7.73 3.00 3.14
CA ALA A 39 -7.88 2.54 4.52
C ALA A 39 -6.81 1.52 4.88
N LEU A 40 -6.57 0.53 4.02
CA LEU A 40 -5.54 -0.48 4.27
C LEU A 40 -4.14 0.11 4.35
N VAL A 41 -3.80 0.97 3.39
CA VAL A 41 -2.47 1.58 3.32
C VAL A 41 -2.22 2.49 4.52
N ILE A 42 -3.16 3.39 4.81
CA ILE A 42 -3.02 4.33 5.92
C ILE A 42 -2.97 3.58 7.26
N ASN A 43 -3.84 2.59 7.42
CA ASN A 43 -3.83 1.79 8.65
C ASN A 43 -2.49 1.08 8.84
N THR A 44 -1.93 0.53 7.77
CA THR A 44 -0.64 -0.16 7.84
C THR A 44 0.48 0.79 8.25
N ILE A 45 0.53 1.97 7.62
CA ILE A 45 1.54 2.97 7.96
C ILE A 45 1.41 3.40 9.43
N ASN A 46 0.19 3.70 9.86
CA ASN A 46 -0.06 4.08 11.25
C ASN A 46 0.28 2.96 12.23
N SER A 47 -0.01 1.73 11.85
CA SER A 47 0.32 0.57 12.68
C SER A 47 1.83 0.41 12.85
N ILE A 48 2.58 0.54 11.76
CA ILE A 48 4.04 0.46 11.84
C ILE A 48 4.58 1.58 12.74
N GLY A 49 4.06 2.79 12.58
CA GLY A 49 4.51 3.93 13.37
C GLY A 49 4.15 3.85 14.85
N ASN A 50 3.02 3.24 15.19
CA ASN A 50 2.53 3.21 16.56
C ASN A 50 2.80 1.90 17.28
N LEU A 51 2.95 0.80 16.55
CA LEU A 51 3.05 -0.53 17.13
C LEU A 51 4.43 -1.17 16.98
N THR A 52 5.34 -0.54 16.22
CA THR A 52 6.71 -1.04 16.06
C THR A 52 7.70 0.07 16.36
N GLU A 53 8.97 -0.32 16.55
CA GLU A 53 10.08 0.62 16.74
C GLU A 53 10.82 0.89 15.43
N GLU A 54 10.32 0.39 14.29
CA GLU A 54 11.02 0.50 13.02
C GLU A 54 10.89 1.90 12.42
N ALA A 55 12.02 2.44 11.98
CA ALA A 55 12.07 3.77 11.38
C ALA A 55 11.72 3.71 9.90
N PHE A 56 10.98 4.70 9.45
CA PHE A 56 10.55 4.79 8.06
C PHE A 56 10.37 6.25 7.64
N SER A 57 10.24 6.46 6.35
CA SER A 57 9.88 7.76 5.79
C SER A 57 8.66 7.63 4.90
N ILE A 58 7.90 8.71 4.80
CA ILE A 58 6.72 8.80 3.95
C ILE A 58 6.80 10.08 3.14
N ASP A 59 6.58 9.95 1.84
CA ASP A 59 6.34 11.10 0.97
C ASP A 59 4.95 10.98 0.38
N THR A 60 4.23 12.08 0.37
CA THR A 60 2.89 12.13 -0.22
C THR A 60 2.80 13.25 -1.23
N ASP A 61 2.03 13.01 -2.28
CA ASP A 61 1.71 14.02 -3.29
C ASP A 61 0.19 14.13 -3.37
N GLU A 62 -0.34 15.27 -2.95
CA GLU A 62 -1.78 15.47 -2.90
C GLU A 62 -2.42 15.49 -4.29
N GLU A 63 -1.71 15.97 -5.30
CA GLU A 63 -2.27 16.04 -6.65
C GLU A 63 -2.48 14.65 -7.26
N SER A 64 -1.48 13.78 -7.12
CA SER A 64 -1.57 12.42 -7.69
C SER A 64 -2.16 11.42 -6.71
N GLY A 65 -2.24 11.77 -5.43
CA GLY A 65 -2.62 10.85 -4.38
C GLY A 65 -1.56 9.80 -4.09
N GLN A 66 -0.32 10.05 -4.53
CA GLN A 66 0.76 9.10 -4.35
C GLN A 66 1.28 9.09 -2.92
N ILE A 67 1.53 7.90 -2.40
CA ILE A 67 2.19 7.67 -1.13
C ILE A 67 3.42 6.81 -1.39
N VAL A 68 4.58 7.27 -0.96
CA VAL A 68 5.83 6.53 -1.03
C VAL A 68 6.27 6.23 0.38
N PHE A 69 6.29 4.96 0.75
CA PHE A 69 6.69 4.49 2.07
C PHE A 69 8.00 3.73 1.95
N ARG A 70 8.98 4.10 2.77
CA ARG A 70 10.28 3.43 2.77
C ARG A 70 10.72 3.14 4.19
N LEU A 71 11.06 1.87 4.46
CA LEU A 71 11.70 1.47 5.70
C LEU A 71 13.19 1.82 5.61
N GLU A 72 13.78 2.25 6.72
CA GLU A 72 15.22 2.53 6.76
C GLU A 72 16.05 1.26 6.61
N LYS A 73 15.52 0.14 7.10
CA LYS A 73 16.12 -1.19 6.96
C LYS A 73 15.05 -2.14 6.43
N PRO A 74 15.44 -3.25 5.79
CA PRO A 74 14.45 -4.25 5.40
C PRO A 74 13.58 -4.65 6.58
N SER A 75 12.33 -4.99 6.30
CA SER A 75 11.32 -5.25 7.33
C SER A 75 11.77 -6.32 8.32
N GLU A 76 11.53 -6.06 9.59
CA GLU A 76 11.66 -7.06 10.64
C GLU A 76 10.32 -7.78 10.81
N HIS A 77 10.23 -8.66 11.78
CA HIS A 77 9.07 -9.54 11.93
C HIS A 77 7.74 -8.78 11.96
N ASP A 78 7.64 -7.72 12.77
CA ASP A 78 6.35 -7.05 12.95
C ASP A 78 5.95 -6.22 11.73
N SER A 79 6.87 -5.46 11.15
CA SER A 79 6.54 -4.69 9.95
C SER A 79 6.31 -5.61 8.76
N PHE A 80 7.03 -6.72 8.67
CA PHE A 80 6.77 -7.72 7.64
C PHE A 80 5.33 -8.23 7.74
N LEU A 81 4.91 -8.59 8.94
CA LEU A 81 3.56 -9.10 9.17
C LEU A 81 2.51 -8.06 8.82
N LEU A 82 2.71 -6.81 9.20
CA LEU A 82 1.77 -5.74 8.92
C LEU A 82 1.67 -5.45 7.42
N ILE A 83 2.79 -5.40 6.72
CA ILE A 83 2.79 -5.18 5.27
C ILE A 83 2.20 -6.39 4.54
N GLN A 84 2.49 -7.59 5.01
CA GLN A 84 1.91 -8.81 4.44
C GLN A 84 0.39 -8.81 4.62
N SER A 85 -0.10 -8.38 5.77
CA SER A 85 -1.53 -8.24 6.02
C SER A 85 -2.17 -7.24 5.06
N MET A 86 -1.52 -6.10 4.84
CA MET A 86 -1.97 -5.11 3.87
C MET A 86 -2.03 -5.72 2.46
N THR A 87 -0.99 -6.43 2.07
CA THR A 87 -0.91 -7.07 0.75
C THR A 87 -2.04 -8.07 0.57
N LEU A 88 -2.32 -8.87 1.59
CA LEU A 88 -3.43 -9.81 1.56
C LEU A 88 -4.77 -9.08 1.37
N GLY A 89 -4.97 -7.99 2.09
CA GLY A 89 -6.17 -7.18 1.94
C GLY A 89 -6.32 -6.58 0.56
N LEU A 90 -5.23 -6.11 -0.03
CA LEU A 90 -5.23 -5.57 -1.38
C LEU A 90 -5.58 -6.66 -2.41
N GLN A 91 -5.06 -7.87 -2.23
CA GLN A 91 -5.38 -9.00 -3.09
C GLN A 91 -6.86 -9.38 -2.99
N GLU A 92 -7.43 -9.31 -1.80
CA GLU A 92 -8.86 -9.58 -1.62
C GLU A 92 -9.74 -8.54 -2.31
N ILE A 93 -9.37 -7.27 -2.25
CA ILE A 93 -10.08 -6.22 -2.98
C ILE A 93 -9.99 -6.49 -4.49
N MET A 94 -8.81 -6.85 -4.96
CA MET A 94 -8.60 -7.15 -6.37
C MET A 94 -9.43 -8.34 -6.83
N ASN A 95 -9.52 -9.38 -5.99
CA ASN A 95 -10.34 -10.56 -6.29
C ASN A 95 -11.82 -10.24 -6.32
N GLN A 96 -12.27 -9.35 -5.45
CA GLN A 96 -13.68 -9.00 -5.33
C GLN A 96 -14.16 -8.04 -6.41
N TYR A 97 -13.32 -7.06 -6.76
CA TYR A 97 -13.70 -5.99 -7.69
C TYR A 97 -13.05 -6.10 -9.07
N GLY A 98 -12.08 -7.01 -9.24
CA GLY A 98 -11.40 -7.24 -10.51
C GLY A 98 -10.20 -6.31 -10.72
N ASN A 99 -9.47 -6.58 -11.79
CA ASN A 99 -8.24 -5.85 -12.10
C ASN A 99 -8.47 -4.52 -12.79
N GLU A 100 -9.72 -4.14 -13.03
CA GLU A 100 -10.05 -2.90 -13.71
C GLU A 100 -9.77 -1.67 -12.84
N PHE A 101 -9.86 -1.83 -11.51
CA PHE A 101 -9.78 -0.72 -10.57
C PHE A 101 -8.48 -0.70 -9.76
N ILE A 102 -7.80 -1.83 -9.64
CA ILE A 102 -6.63 -1.94 -8.78
C ILE A 102 -5.58 -2.85 -9.41
N THR A 103 -4.32 -2.44 -9.31
CA THR A 103 -3.19 -3.29 -9.66
C THR A 103 -2.29 -3.45 -8.44
N LEU A 104 -1.66 -4.61 -8.34
CA LEU A 104 -0.72 -4.92 -7.27
C LEU A 104 0.49 -5.59 -7.89
N ASP A 105 1.64 -4.95 -7.78
CA ASP A 105 2.88 -5.44 -8.35
C ASP A 105 3.95 -5.58 -7.26
N PHE A 106 4.93 -6.45 -7.52
CA PHE A 106 6.07 -6.64 -6.65
C PHE A 106 7.34 -6.36 -7.43
N GLU A 107 8.25 -5.61 -6.84
CA GLU A 107 9.50 -5.24 -7.47
C GLU A 107 10.67 -5.59 -6.56
N GLU A 108 11.61 -6.34 -7.11
CA GLU A 108 12.87 -6.65 -6.43
C GLU A 108 13.80 -5.45 -6.58
N VAL A 109 14.34 -4.98 -5.48
CA VAL A 109 15.21 -3.80 -5.47
C VAL A 109 16.62 -4.09 -4.96
#